data_461df96abb44e9ada6ce72041ae23a99
#
_entry.id   461df96abb44e9ada6ce72041ae23a99
#
_cell.length_a   1.000
_cell.length_b   1.000
_cell.length_c   1.000
_cell.angle_alpha   90.00
_cell.angle_beta   90.00
_cell.angle_gamma   90.00
#
_symmetry.space_group_name_H-M   'P 1'
#
loop_
_entity.id
_entity.type
_entity.pdbx_description
1 polymer ?
#
loop_
_entity_poly.entity_id
_entity_poly.type
_entity_poly.pdbx_seq_one_letter_code
_entity_poly.pdbx_strand_id
1 'polypeptide(L)'
;MNEFFVSLLLLGAVSSSEATLPFWMTANQYGLMPENNGMLAWVKASSPFREDDGRTFQWRWAASLAANRYGNAVLPDEPHFHGMVDELYGSVRWKKFTLDVGQKHRDPDFLGASPLLGSLSTTGGHLAETENARALPGYRLWLDPVAIPLTGRHAFLYGAFGDYRTMDKNRYVPGALIHKTMVGLRFDAGSRFSFHIMLDHYAMWAGTSSNPNAHNIDVNLENYLRVITGSHAGSAGSLSDRMNVIGDQGGAELFKAEYRGDGWTLVAQHDIPYSDGSGMGFQNFPDGVNTLYFGWKDKDRWVSDIVFEYHYTRNQSGPFHTEIFDEEGHNLTPPGSSTTGGDNYFNNGEYRSGWTHFGRPMTSPFFFPKGTKNGTWTGAARVLGIENNRMRVHHLGLSGKLFLRHPYKLMLSYSQNYGTYSSPYAGESAWQKPWGSVKETPLRQLSGAFTGLCEDLAGLPGLALQYGLFADYGSLLPHSFGATLGLRYSF
;
A
#
# COMPACT_ATOMS: atom_id res chain seq x y z
N MET A 1 -3.60 27.62 -7.80
CA MET A 1 -4.60 27.56 -8.89
C MET A 1 -5.49 26.37 -8.64
N ASN A 2 -6.79 26.47 -8.95
CA ASN A 2 -7.65 25.29 -8.96
C ASN A 2 -7.16 24.39 -10.10
N GLU A 3 -7.02 23.10 -9.83
CA GLU A 3 -6.66 22.14 -10.87
C GLU A 3 -7.91 21.43 -11.36
N PHE A 4 -8.09 21.41 -12.65
CA PHE A 4 -9.12 20.63 -13.30
C PHE A 4 -8.50 19.88 -14.46
N PHE A 5 -8.73 18.57 -14.55
CA PHE A 5 -8.30 17.80 -15.69
C PHE A 5 -9.28 16.69 -16.07
N VAL A 6 -9.22 16.30 -17.32
CA VAL A 6 -9.92 15.13 -17.89
C VAL A 6 -8.89 14.24 -18.53
N SER A 7 -8.97 12.94 -18.28
CA SER A 7 -8.11 11.94 -18.92
C SER A 7 -8.95 10.80 -19.50
N LEU A 8 -8.59 10.39 -20.71
CA LEU A 8 -9.12 9.20 -21.35
C LEU A 8 -7.95 8.29 -21.74
N LEU A 9 -7.95 7.07 -21.26
CA LEU A 9 -6.89 6.09 -21.48
C LEU A 9 -7.46 4.82 -22.12
N LEU A 10 -6.87 4.39 -23.23
CA LEU A 10 -7.11 3.11 -23.86
C LEU A 10 -6.06 2.12 -23.36
N LEU A 11 -6.50 0.90 -23.05
CA LEU A 11 -5.64 -0.15 -22.51
C LEU A 11 -5.78 -1.40 -23.39
N GLY A 12 -4.66 -1.94 -23.80
CA GLY A 12 -4.60 -3.18 -24.55
C GLY A 12 -3.43 -4.04 -24.07
N ALA A 13 -3.67 -5.34 -23.94
CA ALA A 13 -2.64 -6.32 -23.63
C ALA A 13 -2.84 -7.59 -24.45
N VAL A 14 -1.74 -8.29 -24.70
CA VAL A 14 -1.68 -9.65 -25.23
C VAL A 14 -0.97 -10.49 -24.17
N SER A 15 -1.60 -11.57 -23.74
CA SER A 15 -1.01 -12.51 -22.79
C SER A 15 -1.02 -13.93 -23.32
N SER A 16 -0.17 -14.78 -22.77
CA SER A 16 -0.09 -16.21 -23.11
C SER A 16 -1.29 -17.02 -22.61
N SER A 17 -2.07 -16.45 -21.69
CA SER A 17 -3.31 -17.03 -21.18
C SER A 17 -4.31 -15.92 -20.93
N GLU A 18 -5.55 -16.07 -21.41
CA GLU A 18 -6.65 -15.12 -21.26
C GLU A 18 -6.25 -13.67 -20.91
N ALA A 19 -6.78 -12.69 -21.58
CA ALA A 19 -6.39 -11.26 -21.61
C ALA A 19 -6.18 -10.56 -20.24
N THR A 20 -5.29 -11.07 -19.42
CA THR A 20 -4.87 -10.40 -18.18
C THR A 20 -3.91 -9.26 -18.49
N LEU A 21 -4.17 -8.09 -17.90
CA LEU A 21 -3.29 -6.94 -18.01
C LEU A 21 -1.97 -7.20 -17.28
N PRO A 22 -0.83 -6.72 -17.81
CA PRO A 22 0.44 -6.77 -17.11
C PRO A 22 0.40 -6.15 -15.72
N PHE A 23 1.22 -6.66 -14.80
CA PHE A 23 1.25 -6.30 -13.39
C PHE A 23 1.28 -4.79 -13.16
N TRP A 24 2.28 -4.08 -13.71
CA TRP A 24 2.42 -2.65 -13.51
C TRP A 24 1.37 -1.80 -14.24
N MET A 25 0.57 -2.38 -15.11
CA MET A 25 -0.55 -1.72 -15.75
C MET A 25 -1.71 -1.53 -14.76
N THR A 26 -1.82 -2.42 -13.77
CA THR A 26 -2.91 -2.43 -12.78
C THR A 26 -2.45 -2.14 -11.34
N ALA A 27 -1.20 -2.47 -11.00
CA ALA A 27 -0.64 -2.24 -9.68
C ALA A 27 -0.36 -0.75 -9.43
N ASN A 28 -0.59 -0.29 -8.21
CA ASN A 28 -0.44 1.10 -7.79
C ASN A 28 -1.18 2.11 -8.70
N GLN A 29 -2.42 1.77 -9.06
CA GLN A 29 -3.32 2.58 -9.88
C GLN A 29 -4.65 2.83 -9.15
N TYR A 30 -4.64 2.84 -7.83
CA TYR A 30 -5.81 3.06 -6.96
C TYR A 30 -7.02 2.17 -7.29
N GLY A 31 -6.79 1.02 -7.92
CA GLY A 31 -7.87 0.12 -8.35
C GLY A 31 -8.79 0.72 -9.42
N LEU A 32 -8.33 1.73 -10.16
CA LEU A 32 -9.11 2.39 -11.22
C LEU A 32 -9.03 1.65 -12.55
N MET A 33 -7.93 0.92 -12.79
CA MET A 33 -7.74 0.22 -14.04
C MET A 33 -8.74 -0.92 -14.21
N PRO A 34 -9.24 -1.16 -15.44
CA PRO A 34 -10.08 -2.30 -15.74
C PRO A 34 -9.33 -3.63 -15.52
N GLU A 35 -10.06 -4.72 -15.40
CA GLU A 35 -9.48 -6.06 -15.20
C GLU A 35 -8.88 -6.64 -16.47
N ASN A 36 -9.40 -6.22 -17.62
CA ASN A 36 -9.01 -6.68 -18.97
C ASN A 36 -8.79 -5.48 -19.90
N ASN A 37 -8.53 -5.78 -21.17
CA ASN A 37 -8.45 -4.77 -22.23
C ASN A 37 -9.69 -3.87 -22.23
N GLY A 38 -9.48 -2.56 -22.24
CA GLY A 38 -10.60 -1.64 -22.10
C GLY A 38 -10.20 -0.18 -22.13
N MET A 39 -11.01 0.63 -21.49
CA MET A 39 -10.88 2.08 -21.43
C MET A 39 -11.06 2.56 -20.00
N LEU A 40 -10.34 3.61 -19.64
CA LEU A 40 -10.50 4.39 -18.41
C LEU A 40 -10.74 5.86 -18.77
N ALA A 41 -11.82 6.42 -18.28
CA ALA A 41 -12.07 7.85 -18.27
C ALA A 41 -11.97 8.37 -16.84
N TRP A 42 -11.34 9.53 -16.67
CA TRP A 42 -11.09 10.09 -15.34
C TRP A 42 -11.20 11.62 -15.39
N VAL A 43 -11.91 12.18 -14.42
CA VAL A 43 -12.12 13.63 -14.26
C VAL A 43 -11.81 14.02 -12.83
N LYS A 44 -10.98 15.03 -12.64
CA LYS A 44 -10.64 15.57 -11.32
C LYS A 44 -10.77 17.09 -11.30
N ALA A 45 -11.32 17.59 -10.20
CA ALA A 45 -11.28 19.01 -9.85
C ALA A 45 -10.77 19.16 -8.42
N SER A 46 -9.86 20.09 -8.19
CA SER A 46 -9.28 20.32 -6.86
C SER A 46 -8.91 21.79 -6.66
N SER A 47 -8.84 22.18 -5.39
CA SER A 47 -8.25 23.44 -4.97
C SER A 47 -7.05 23.16 -4.05
N PRO A 48 -5.91 23.83 -4.20
CA PRO A 48 -4.80 23.75 -3.26
C PRO A 48 -5.13 24.54 -1.98
N PHE A 49 -4.34 24.33 -0.92
CA PHE A 49 -4.27 25.31 0.16
C PHE A 49 -3.75 26.63 -0.38
N ARG A 50 -4.32 27.73 0.06
CA ARG A 50 -3.81 29.07 -0.24
C ARG A 50 -2.64 29.38 0.66
N GLU A 51 -1.43 29.41 0.14
CA GLU A 51 -0.20 29.47 0.93
C GLU A 51 0.06 30.83 1.60
N ASP A 52 -0.58 31.93 1.19
CA ASP A 52 -0.03 33.26 1.51
C ASP A 52 -1.06 34.33 1.90
N ASP A 53 -2.18 33.99 2.50
CA ASP A 53 -3.19 34.97 2.89
C ASP A 53 -3.15 35.36 4.40
N GLY A 54 -2.17 34.89 5.15
CA GLY A 54 -2.01 35.17 6.59
C GLY A 54 -3.15 34.60 7.46
N ARG A 55 -4.05 33.84 6.90
CA ARG A 55 -5.20 33.30 7.62
C ARG A 55 -4.78 32.16 8.55
N THR A 56 -5.39 32.15 9.71
CA THR A 56 -5.19 31.09 10.71
C THR A 56 -5.76 29.76 10.23
N PHE A 57 -6.81 29.79 9.41
CA PHE A 57 -7.46 28.62 8.82
C PHE A 57 -7.33 28.65 7.30
N GLN A 58 -6.89 27.54 6.73
CA GLN A 58 -6.83 27.29 5.30
C GLN A 58 -7.68 26.06 4.99
N TRP A 59 -8.26 26.00 3.80
CA TRP A 59 -9.02 24.84 3.36
C TRP A 59 -8.71 24.50 1.91
N ARG A 60 -8.89 23.23 1.59
CA ARG A 60 -8.82 22.71 0.23
C ARG A 60 -9.88 21.61 0.04
N TRP A 61 -10.13 21.25 -1.20
CA TRP A 61 -11.00 20.16 -1.56
C TRP A 61 -10.54 19.49 -2.84
N ALA A 62 -10.97 18.23 -3.05
CA ALA A 62 -10.89 17.58 -4.34
C ALA A 62 -12.11 16.70 -4.56
N ALA A 63 -12.51 16.59 -5.82
CA ALA A 63 -13.51 15.65 -6.30
C ALA A 63 -12.97 14.99 -7.58
N SER A 64 -12.98 13.68 -7.62
CA SER A 64 -12.48 12.88 -8.71
C SER A 64 -13.42 11.70 -8.97
N LEU A 65 -13.83 11.55 -10.23
CA LEU A 65 -14.68 10.48 -10.72
C LEU A 65 -13.93 9.70 -11.80
N ALA A 66 -14.04 8.39 -11.74
CA ALA A 66 -13.50 7.52 -12.76
C ALA A 66 -14.59 6.59 -13.29
N ALA A 67 -14.44 6.19 -14.54
CA ALA A 67 -15.27 5.15 -15.14
C ALA A 67 -14.40 4.27 -16.03
N ASN A 68 -14.49 2.96 -15.87
CA ASN A 68 -13.82 2.04 -16.76
C ASN A 68 -14.84 1.15 -17.48
N ARG A 69 -14.46 0.74 -18.69
CA ARG A 69 -15.20 -0.21 -19.50
C ARG A 69 -14.21 -1.25 -20.04
N TYR A 70 -14.53 -2.51 -19.85
CA TYR A 70 -13.75 -3.61 -20.39
C TYR A 70 -14.65 -4.73 -20.90
N GLY A 71 -14.15 -5.54 -21.81
CA GLY A 71 -14.80 -6.75 -22.31
C GLY A 71 -14.09 -7.99 -21.77
N ASN A 72 -14.83 -9.07 -21.59
CA ASN A 72 -14.23 -10.36 -21.35
C ASN A 72 -13.80 -10.94 -22.71
N ALA A 73 -12.52 -11.28 -22.86
CA ALA A 73 -12.02 -11.92 -24.09
C ALA A 73 -12.66 -13.29 -24.35
N VAL A 74 -13.15 -13.95 -23.30
CA VAL A 74 -13.81 -15.28 -23.36
C VAL A 74 -15.33 -15.14 -23.59
N LEU A 75 -15.93 -14.05 -23.15
CA LEU A 75 -17.35 -13.73 -23.32
C LEU A 75 -17.49 -12.32 -23.92
N PRO A 76 -17.32 -12.15 -25.23
CA PRO A 76 -17.27 -10.83 -25.86
C PRO A 76 -18.59 -10.04 -25.80
N ASP A 77 -19.68 -10.64 -25.38
CA ASP A 77 -21.03 -10.09 -25.54
C ASP A 77 -21.50 -9.21 -24.37
N GLU A 78 -20.79 -9.15 -23.24
CA GLU A 78 -21.16 -8.31 -22.09
C GLU A 78 -20.01 -7.38 -21.64
N PRO A 79 -19.95 -6.15 -22.19
CA PRO A 79 -18.99 -5.17 -21.70
C PRO A 79 -19.33 -4.75 -20.27
N HIS A 80 -18.41 -4.94 -19.35
CA HIS A 80 -18.54 -4.45 -17.99
C HIS A 80 -18.24 -2.95 -17.94
N PHE A 81 -19.13 -2.21 -17.29
CA PHE A 81 -18.95 -0.78 -17.03
C PHE A 81 -18.98 -0.53 -15.53
N HIS A 82 -17.97 0.17 -15.02
CA HIS A 82 -17.87 0.54 -13.63
C HIS A 82 -17.62 2.04 -13.49
N GLY A 83 -18.60 2.75 -12.92
CA GLY A 83 -18.43 4.10 -12.43
C GLY A 83 -17.99 4.10 -10.97
N MET A 84 -17.06 4.97 -10.61
CA MET A 84 -16.53 5.04 -9.25
C MET A 84 -16.16 6.45 -8.83
N VAL A 85 -16.34 6.75 -7.54
CA VAL A 85 -15.71 7.89 -6.89
C VAL A 85 -14.27 7.47 -6.60
N ASP A 86 -13.30 8.24 -7.11
CA ASP A 86 -11.88 8.04 -6.86
C ASP A 86 -11.45 8.84 -5.63
N GLU A 87 -11.67 10.14 -5.63
CA GLU A 87 -11.50 11.01 -4.46
C GLU A 87 -12.73 11.90 -4.25
N LEU A 88 -13.09 12.12 -3.00
CA LEU A 88 -14.06 13.12 -2.59
C LEU A 88 -13.74 13.55 -1.16
N TYR A 89 -13.04 14.66 -1.00
CA TYR A 89 -12.62 15.10 0.32
C TYR A 89 -12.58 16.61 0.48
N GLY A 90 -12.65 17.04 1.75
CA GLY A 90 -12.29 18.36 2.20
C GLY A 90 -11.15 18.30 3.21
N SER A 91 -10.27 19.29 3.21
CA SER A 91 -9.21 19.44 4.21
C SER A 91 -9.24 20.83 4.83
N VAL A 92 -9.00 20.87 6.14
CA VAL A 92 -8.81 22.12 6.90
C VAL A 92 -7.46 22.09 7.57
N ARG A 93 -6.66 23.12 7.40
CA ARG A 93 -5.38 23.30 8.06
C ARG A 93 -5.49 24.44 9.07
N TRP A 94 -5.08 24.17 10.29
CA TRP A 94 -4.95 25.16 11.37
C TRP A 94 -3.60 25.01 12.05
N LYS A 95 -2.74 26.01 11.84
CA LYS A 95 -1.35 25.98 12.33
C LYS A 95 -0.62 24.71 11.86
N LYS A 96 -0.33 23.79 12.80
CA LYS A 96 0.36 22.52 12.56
C LYS A 96 -0.59 21.33 12.38
N PHE A 97 -1.89 21.54 12.50
CA PHE A 97 -2.88 20.49 12.35
C PHE A 97 -3.54 20.56 10.96
N THR A 98 -3.69 19.43 10.34
CA THR A 98 -4.49 19.26 9.12
C THR A 98 -5.51 18.16 9.35
N LEU A 99 -6.80 18.47 9.18
CA LEU A 99 -7.89 17.51 9.20
C LEU A 99 -8.34 17.28 7.77
N ASP A 100 -8.23 16.05 7.28
CA ASP A 100 -8.83 15.56 6.05
C ASP A 100 -10.13 14.82 6.40
N VAL A 101 -11.20 15.02 5.63
CA VAL A 101 -12.48 14.30 5.77
C VAL A 101 -12.98 13.90 4.40
N GLY A 102 -13.25 12.62 4.23
CA GLY A 102 -13.73 12.05 2.97
C GLY A 102 -12.81 10.93 2.45
N GLN A 103 -12.90 10.66 1.16
CA GLN A 103 -12.11 9.68 0.46
C GLN A 103 -10.93 10.38 -0.22
N LYS A 104 -9.72 10.17 0.29
CA LYS A 104 -8.52 10.86 -0.18
C LYS A 104 -7.38 9.85 -0.39
N HIS A 105 -6.69 9.97 -1.52
CA HIS A 105 -5.43 9.28 -1.73
C HIS A 105 -4.36 9.82 -0.78
N ARG A 106 -3.49 8.93 -0.35
CA ARG A 106 -2.29 9.33 0.36
C ARG A 106 -1.28 9.95 -0.63
N ASP A 107 -0.61 11.00 -0.19
CA ASP A 107 0.50 11.57 -0.94
C ASP A 107 1.75 10.66 -0.77
N PRO A 108 2.30 10.05 -1.85
CA PRO A 108 3.47 9.19 -1.75
C PRO A 108 4.75 10.02 -1.50
N ASP A 109 5.70 9.44 -0.75
CA ASP A 109 6.97 10.10 -0.45
C ASP A 109 7.91 10.17 -1.68
N PHE A 110 7.80 9.20 -2.61
CA PHE A 110 8.74 9.02 -3.73
C PHE A 110 8.01 9.11 -5.07
N LEU A 111 7.82 10.33 -5.55
CA LEU A 111 7.13 10.61 -6.82
C LEU A 111 8.03 10.34 -8.05
N GLY A 112 7.39 10.25 -9.21
CA GLY A 112 8.03 10.27 -10.51
C GLY A 112 8.46 11.68 -10.93
N ALA A 113 8.95 11.84 -12.16
CA ALA A 113 9.34 13.14 -12.73
C ALA A 113 8.17 14.14 -12.82
N SER A 114 6.95 13.61 -12.87
CA SER A 114 5.72 14.39 -12.83
C SER A 114 4.76 13.71 -11.84
N PRO A 115 4.03 14.47 -11.00
CA PRO A 115 2.98 13.91 -10.14
C PRO A 115 1.93 13.08 -10.89
N LEU A 116 1.78 13.34 -12.20
CA LEU A 116 0.84 12.63 -13.07
C LEU A 116 1.26 11.21 -13.42
N LEU A 117 2.53 10.87 -13.21
CA LEU A 117 3.07 9.53 -13.48
C LEU A 117 3.01 8.62 -12.25
N GLY A 118 2.59 9.11 -11.09
CA GLY A 118 2.53 8.36 -9.83
C GLY A 118 3.90 8.07 -9.22
N SER A 119 3.91 7.30 -8.14
CA SER A 119 5.11 6.97 -7.38
C SER A 119 6.12 6.12 -8.17
N LEU A 120 7.40 6.29 -7.86
CA LEU A 120 8.47 5.37 -8.25
C LEU A 120 8.60 4.19 -7.30
N SER A 121 8.15 4.35 -6.07
CA SER A 121 8.17 3.33 -5.02
C SER A 121 6.97 2.39 -5.16
N THR A 122 7.15 1.14 -4.76
CA THR A 122 6.07 0.15 -4.70
C THR A 122 5.16 0.37 -3.50
N THR A 123 5.67 1.02 -2.45
CA THR A 123 4.94 1.27 -1.20
C THR A 123 4.54 2.74 -1.04
N GLY A 124 5.09 3.64 -1.85
CA GLY A 124 4.91 5.09 -1.68
C GLY A 124 5.45 5.63 -0.35
N GLY A 125 6.31 4.85 0.33
CA GLY A 125 6.92 5.20 1.62
C GLY A 125 6.30 4.49 2.85
N HIS A 126 5.19 3.76 2.70
CA HIS A 126 4.55 3.04 3.82
C HIS A 126 3.92 1.74 3.35
N LEU A 127 4.28 0.63 4.00
CA LEU A 127 3.86 -0.70 3.57
C LEU A 127 2.34 -0.92 3.65
N ALA A 128 1.69 -0.42 4.66
CA ALA A 128 0.26 -0.69 4.94
C ALA A 128 -0.72 0.28 4.27
N GLU A 129 -0.23 1.29 3.56
CA GLU A 129 -1.06 2.28 2.85
C GLU A 129 -0.40 2.71 1.55
N THR A 130 -0.77 2.06 0.46
CA THR A 130 -0.15 2.26 -0.86
C THR A 130 -1.16 2.79 -1.89
N GLU A 131 -0.68 3.08 -3.08
CA GLU A 131 -1.50 3.46 -4.24
C GLU A 131 -2.20 2.25 -4.91
N ASN A 132 -2.12 1.04 -4.32
CA ASN A 132 -2.58 -0.18 -4.97
C ASN A 132 -4.10 -0.40 -4.89
N ALA A 133 -4.75 -0.01 -3.79
CA ALA A 133 -6.20 -0.11 -3.60
C ALA A 133 -6.87 1.25 -3.62
N ARG A 134 -8.20 1.26 -3.79
CA ARG A 134 -9.01 2.50 -3.67
C ARG A 134 -8.85 3.10 -2.28
N ALA A 135 -8.78 4.43 -2.22
CA ALA A 135 -8.77 5.14 -0.96
C ALA A 135 -10.02 4.81 -0.12
N LEU A 136 -9.83 4.73 1.18
CA LEU A 136 -10.89 4.52 2.16
C LEU A 136 -11.56 5.85 2.50
N PRO A 137 -12.89 5.93 2.57
CA PRO A 137 -13.57 7.08 3.15
C PRO A 137 -13.39 7.09 4.67
N GLY A 138 -13.18 8.27 5.23
CA GLY A 138 -12.96 8.45 6.65
C GLY A 138 -12.49 9.85 7.00
N TYR A 139 -11.77 9.96 8.09
CA TYR A 139 -11.08 11.19 8.45
C TYR A 139 -9.65 10.90 8.90
N ARG A 140 -8.77 11.90 8.75
CA ARG A 140 -7.39 11.86 9.23
C ARG A 140 -7.01 13.21 9.81
N LEU A 141 -6.62 13.22 11.07
CA LEU A 141 -5.97 14.34 11.72
C LEU A 141 -4.46 14.15 11.63
N TRP A 142 -3.76 15.09 11.03
CA TRP A 142 -2.32 15.13 10.89
C TRP A 142 -1.73 16.24 11.74
N LEU A 143 -0.63 15.96 12.44
CA LEU A 143 0.20 16.91 13.15
C LEU A 143 1.54 17.06 12.43
N ASP A 144 1.80 18.22 11.85
CA ASP A 144 3.12 18.57 11.30
C ASP A 144 4.18 18.61 12.40
N PRO A 145 5.48 18.41 12.07
CA PRO A 145 6.54 18.41 13.05
C PRO A 145 6.53 19.62 14.00
N VAL A 146 6.39 19.35 15.30
CA VAL A 146 6.41 20.32 16.40
C VAL A 146 7.70 20.11 17.19
N ALA A 147 8.48 21.18 17.37
CA ALA A 147 9.72 21.10 18.13
C ALA A 147 9.45 20.69 19.58
N ILE A 148 10.18 19.70 20.07
CA ILE A 148 10.13 19.27 21.47
C ILE A 148 10.85 20.34 22.31
N PRO A 149 10.23 20.84 23.39
CA PRO A 149 10.86 21.82 24.28
C PRO A 149 12.23 21.34 24.79
N LEU A 150 13.14 22.26 25.02
CA LEU A 150 14.49 22.03 25.56
C LEU A 150 15.48 21.27 24.64
N THR A 151 15.09 20.91 23.43
CA THR A 151 15.97 20.21 22.46
C THR A 151 16.72 21.14 21.51
N GLY A 152 16.65 22.46 21.71
CA GLY A 152 17.29 23.44 20.80
C GLY A 152 16.73 23.36 19.35
N ARG A 153 15.52 22.85 19.16
CA ARG A 153 14.88 22.58 17.86
C ARG A 153 15.62 21.51 17.04
N HIS A 154 16.27 20.56 17.71
CA HIS A 154 16.89 19.39 17.05
C HIS A 154 15.99 18.17 17.06
N ALA A 155 14.97 18.11 17.91
CA ALA A 155 14.00 17.03 17.96
C ALA A 155 12.57 17.54 17.76
N PHE A 156 11.77 16.76 17.02
CA PHE A 156 10.39 17.11 16.68
C PHE A 156 9.49 15.89 16.83
N LEU A 157 8.28 16.14 17.34
CA LEU A 157 7.19 15.17 17.36
C LEU A 157 6.22 15.47 16.20
N TYR A 158 5.74 14.44 15.53
CA TYR A 158 4.69 14.52 14.53
C TYR A 158 3.83 13.26 14.54
N GLY A 159 2.70 13.26 13.87
CA GLY A 159 1.88 12.07 13.86
C GLY A 159 0.57 12.22 13.09
N ALA A 160 -0.17 11.13 13.03
CA ALA A 160 -1.48 11.06 12.42
C ALA A 160 -2.41 10.18 13.25
N PHE A 161 -3.70 10.47 13.13
CA PHE A 161 -4.78 9.70 13.75
C PHE A 161 -5.97 9.73 12.80
N GLY A 162 -6.59 8.59 12.54
CA GLY A 162 -7.72 8.55 11.63
C GLY A 162 -8.53 7.26 11.73
N ASP A 163 -9.78 7.37 11.31
CA ASP A 163 -10.69 6.24 11.20
C ASP A 163 -11.35 6.23 9.84
N TYR A 164 -11.47 5.03 9.29
CA TYR A 164 -11.94 4.79 7.94
C TYR A 164 -12.93 3.62 7.94
N ARG A 165 -13.59 3.43 6.80
CA ARG A 165 -14.52 2.33 6.60
C ARG A 165 -14.30 1.67 5.25
N THR A 166 -14.38 0.33 5.21
CA THR A 166 -14.40 -0.42 3.96
C THR A 166 -15.75 -0.29 3.28
N MET A 167 -15.76 -0.12 1.95
CA MET A 167 -16.96 0.13 1.14
C MET A 167 -17.36 -1.05 0.25
N ASP A 168 -16.49 -2.02 0.09
CA ASP A 168 -16.74 -3.21 -0.72
C ASP A 168 -17.71 -4.17 0.00
N LYS A 169 -18.84 -4.46 -0.66
CA LYS A 169 -19.88 -5.32 -0.12
C LYS A 169 -19.56 -6.81 -0.19
N ASN A 170 -18.66 -7.18 -1.09
CA ASN A 170 -18.31 -8.58 -1.38
C ASN A 170 -17.19 -9.13 -0.48
N ARG A 171 -16.75 -8.38 0.53
CA ARG A 171 -15.76 -8.86 1.50
C ARG A 171 -16.40 -9.77 2.56
N TYR A 172 -15.57 -10.54 3.27
CA TYR A 172 -16.01 -11.48 4.30
C TYR A 172 -16.69 -10.78 5.50
N VAL A 173 -16.19 -9.59 5.89
CA VAL A 173 -16.77 -8.73 6.92
C VAL A 173 -17.10 -7.36 6.28
N PRO A 174 -18.28 -7.18 5.66
CA PRO A 174 -18.70 -5.90 5.11
C PRO A 174 -18.79 -4.80 6.16
N GLY A 175 -18.39 -3.59 5.77
CA GLY A 175 -18.48 -2.41 6.61
C GLY A 175 -17.50 -2.40 7.78
N ALA A 176 -16.42 -3.20 7.72
CA ALA A 176 -15.36 -3.14 8.72
C ALA A 176 -14.78 -1.73 8.83
N LEU A 177 -14.51 -1.32 10.06
CA LEU A 177 -13.83 -0.06 10.39
C LEU A 177 -12.32 -0.30 10.39
N ILE A 178 -11.57 0.73 10.04
CA ILE A 178 -10.12 0.71 10.07
C ILE A 178 -9.64 1.91 10.88
N HIS A 179 -8.99 1.64 11.99
CA HIS A 179 -8.25 2.63 12.76
C HIS A 179 -6.81 2.71 12.28
N LYS A 180 -6.24 3.92 12.20
CA LYS A 180 -4.83 4.15 11.90
C LYS A 180 -4.27 5.23 12.81
N THR A 181 -3.17 4.93 13.46
CA THR A 181 -2.41 5.89 14.28
C THR A 181 -0.94 5.81 13.90
N MET A 182 -0.30 6.96 13.75
CA MET A 182 1.14 7.06 13.51
C MET A 182 1.73 8.08 14.49
N VAL A 183 2.83 7.73 15.11
CA VAL A 183 3.63 8.63 15.95
C VAL A 183 5.07 8.60 15.44
N GLY A 184 5.64 9.78 15.19
CA GLY A 184 6.98 9.92 14.67
C GLY A 184 7.83 10.93 15.47
N LEU A 185 9.10 10.60 15.60
CA LEU A 185 10.13 11.50 16.09
C LEU A 185 11.09 11.81 14.94
N ARG A 186 11.40 13.08 14.73
CA ARG A 186 12.43 13.54 13.82
C ARG A 186 13.56 14.21 14.59
N PHE A 187 14.79 13.87 14.23
CA PHE A 187 16.00 14.46 14.77
C PHE A 187 16.79 15.13 13.64
N ASP A 188 17.08 16.43 13.79
CA ASP A 188 17.84 17.19 12.80
C ASP A 188 19.27 17.42 13.28
N ALA A 189 20.26 16.98 12.49
CA ALA A 189 21.66 17.31 12.68
C ALA A 189 22.10 18.36 11.66
N GLY A 190 22.05 19.61 12.08
CA GLY A 190 22.21 20.75 11.21
C GLY A 190 21.06 20.91 10.21
N SER A 191 21.34 21.57 9.08
CA SER A 191 20.31 21.86 8.05
C SER A 191 20.21 20.75 6.97
N ARG A 192 21.16 19.82 6.95
CA ARG A 192 21.30 18.85 5.86
C ARG A 192 20.86 17.45 6.22
N PHE A 193 20.97 17.02 7.46
CA PHE A 193 20.67 15.66 7.87
C PHE A 193 19.48 15.60 8.79
N SER A 194 18.54 14.70 8.53
CA SER A 194 17.47 14.33 9.45
C SER A 194 17.33 12.83 9.56
N PHE A 195 16.99 12.39 10.77
CA PHE A 195 16.68 11.00 11.08
C PHE A 195 15.29 10.90 11.67
N HIS A 196 14.50 9.93 11.24
CA HIS A 196 13.14 9.72 11.71
C HIS A 196 12.97 8.30 12.26
N ILE A 197 12.23 8.19 13.33
CA ILE A 197 11.70 6.95 13.88
C ILE A 197 10.19 7.11 13.89
N MET A 198 9.45 6.18 13.30
CA MET A 198 7.99 6.16 13.31
C MET A 198 7.47 4.81 13.76
N LEU A 199 6.37 4.85 14.48
CA LEU A 199 5.54 3.68 14.78
C LEU A 199 4.18 3.91 14.12
N ASP A 200 3.85 3.06 13.15
CA ASP A 200 2.53 2.95 12.57
C ASP A 200 1.77 1.83 13.26
N HIS A 201 0.53 2.09 13.63
CA HIS A 201 -0.41 1.10 14.12
C HIS A 201 -1.72 1.21 13.33
N TYR A 202 -2.24 0.08 12.90
CA TYR A 202 -3.51 -0.01 12.21
C TYR A 202 -4.30 -1.22 12.71
N ALA A 203 -5.63 -1.09 12.73
CA ALA A 203 -6.52 -2.15 13.15
C ALA A 203 -7.77 -2.18 12.27
N MET A 204 -8.15 -3.37 11.78
CA MET A 204 -9.45 -3.61 11.17
C MET A 204 -10.36 -4.25 12.22
N TRP A 205 -11.52 -3.66 12.46
CA TRP A 205 -12.42 -4.05 13.55
C TRP A 205 -13.88 -3.80 13.19
N ALA A 206 -14.80 -4.26 14.01
CA ALA A 206 -16.25 -4.13 13.81
C ALA A 206 -16.71 -4.69 12.43
N GLY A 207 -17.79 -4.16 11.89
CA GLY A 207 -18.45 -4.72 10.71
C GLY A 207 -19.34 -5.91 11.03
N THR A 208 -19.91 -6.52 10.00
CA THR A 208 -20.81 -7.67 10.15
C THR A 208 -20.25 -8.86 9.38
N SER A 209 -19.79 -9.88 10.10
CA SER A 209 -19.27 -11.09 9.48
C SER A 209 -20.35 -11.84 8.70
N SER A 210 -19.97 -12.39 7.55
CA SER A 210 -20.83 -13.31 6.81
C SER A 210 -20.93 -14.71 7.43
N ASN A 211 -20.10 -14.99 8.44
CA ASN A 211 -20.17 -16.23 9.22
C ASN A 211 -21.18 -16.05 10.34
N PRO A 212 -22.29 -16.81 10.38
CA PRO A 212 -23.33 -16.67 11.40
C PRO A 212 -22.82 -17.02 12.83
N ASN A 213 -21.71 -17.73 12.94
CA ASN A 213 -21.10 -18.11 14.21
C ASN A 213 -19.95 -17.17 14.63
N ALA A 214 -19.67 -16.11 13.87
CA ALA A 214 -18.64 -15.15 14.24
C ALA A 214 -19.12 -14.21 15.34
N HIS A 215 -18.24 -13.86 16.24
CA HIS A 215 -18.47 -12.77 17.17
C HIS A 215 -18.19 -11.45 16.46
N ASN A 216 -19.26 -10.64 16.25
CA ASN A 216 -19.07 -9.29 15.76
C ASN A 216 -18.65 -8.39 16.92
N ILE A 217 -17.64 -7.55 16.66
CA ILE A 217 -17.17 -6.57 17.64
C ILE A 217 -18.14 -5.39 17.65
N ASP A 218 -18.75 -5.11 18.77
CA ASP A 218 -19.65 -3.97 18.94
C ASP A 218 -18.90 -2.64 18.85
N VAL A 219 -19.48 -1.68 18.14
CA VAL A 219 -18.96 -0.32 18.06
C VAL A 219 -19.36 0.46 19.31
N ASN A 220 -18.48 0.47 20.29
CA ASN A 220 -18.63 1.24 21.52
C ASN A 220 -17.27 1.83 21.97
N LEU A 221 -17.28 2.76 22.92
CA LEU A 221 -16.08 3.46 23.36
C LEU A 221 -15.04 2.51 24.00
N GLU A 222 -15.50 1.51 24.74
CA GLU A 222 -14.60 0.55 25.39
C GLU A 222 -13.82 -0.26 24.35
N ASN A 223 -14.50 -0.86 23.37
CA ASN A 223 -13.85 -1.60 22.29
C ASN A 223 -12.98 -0.69 21.44
N TYR A 224 -13.41 0.53 21.17
CA TYR A 224 -12.59 1.49 20.43
C TYR A 224 -11.29 1.84 21.16
N LEU A 225 -11.31 2.05 22.47
CA LEU A 225 -10.09 2.27 23.25
C LEU A 225 -9.19 1.03 23.25
N ARG A 226 -9.76 -0.18 23.30
CA ARG A 226 -9.00 -1.43 23.17
C ARG A 226 -8.33 -1.56 21.80
N VAL A 227 -9.03 -1.17 20.72
CA VAL A 227 -8.48 -1.13 19.36
C VAL A 227 -7.28 -0.18 19.27
N ILE A 228 -7.41 1.05 19.78
CA ILE A 228 -6.33 2.04 19.76
C ILE A 228 -5.09 1.58 20.55
N THR A 229 -5.32 0.88 21.66
CA THR A 229 -4.23 0.45 22.57
C THR A 229 -3.66 -0.94 22.26
N GLY A 230 -4.18 -1.64 21.25
CA GLY A 230 -3.78 -3.01 20.97
C GLY A 230 -4.09 -3.97 22.12
N SER A 231 -5.21 -3.79 22.81
CA SER A 231 -5.58 -4.59 23.98
C SER A 231 -6.46 -5.77 23.59
N HIS A 232 -6.50 -6.78 24.47
CA HIS A 232 -7.40 -7.94 24.33
C HIS A 232 -8.88 -7.53 24.37
N ALA A 233 -9.75 -8.30 23.72
CA ALA A 233 -11.19 -8.12 23.83
C ALA A 233 -11.69 -8.42 25.26
N GLY A 234 -12.84 -7.82 25.62
CA GLY A 234 -13.57 -8.17 26.83
C GLY A 234 -14.20 -9.56 26.74
N SER A 235 -14.91 -9.96 27.81
CA SER A 235 -15.52 -11.29 27.92
C SER A 235 -16.51 -11.66 26.81
N ALA A 236 -17.05 -10.66 26.11
CA ALA A 236 -17.97 -10.81 24.97
C ALA A 236 -17.26 -11.02 23.62
N GLY A 237 -15.94 -10.88 23.55
CA GLY A 237 -15.18 -11.09 22.33
C GLY A 237 -15.05 -12.55 21.93
N SER A 238 -14.60 -12.81 20.69
CA SER A 238 -14.22 -14.14 20.23
C SER A 238 -13.08 -14.72 21.09
N LEU A 239 -12.89 -16.03 21.08
CA LEU A 239 -11.77 -16.64 21.80
C LEU A 239 -10.43 -16.06 21.30
N SER A 240 -10.30 -15.88 19.99
CA SER A 240 -9.11 -15.29 19.36
C SER A 240 -8.86 -13.86 19.87
N ASP A 241 -9.87 -12.99 19.84
CA ASP A 241 -9.75 -11.60 20.29
C ASP A 241 -9.49 -11.48 21.81
N ARG A 242 -9.92 -12.48 22.59
CA ARG A 242 -9.67 -12.52 24.04
C ARG A 242 -8.29 -13.05 24.40
N MET A 243 -7.72 -13.93 23.58
CA MET A 243 -6.38 -14.47 23.79
C MET A 243 -5.28 -13.61 23.18
N ASN A 244 -5.59 -12.93 22.08
CA ASN A 244 -4.70 -12.01 21.38
C ASN A 244 -5.17 -10.56 21.56
N VAL A 245 -5.25 -9.82 20.47
CA VAL A 245 -5.73 -8.45 20.41
C VAL A 245 -7.08 -8.38 19.73
N ILE A 246 -7.90 -7.39 20.07
CA ILE A 246 -9.22 -7.19 19.46
C ILE A 246 -9.09 -6.81 17.97
N GLY A 247 -9.75 -7.57 17.10
CA GLY A 247 -9.74 -7.33 15.64
C GLY A 247 -8.48 -7.83 14.94
N ASP A 248 -8.26 -7.32 13.73
CA ASP A 248 -7.07 -7.59 12.91
C ASP A 248 -6.11 -6.41 13.04
N GLN A 249 -5.10 -6.55 13.86
CA GLN A 249 -4.16 -5.49 14.16
C GLN A 249 -2.79 -5.76 13.56
N GLY A 250 -2.08 -4.69 13.26
CA GLY A 250 -0.73 -4.71 12.78
C GLY A 250 -0.14 -3.30 12.75
N GLY A 251 1.04 -3.20 12.22
CA GLY A 251 1.73 -1.93 12.10
C GLY A 251 3.07 -2.05 11.42
N ALA A 252 3.86 -1.01 11.57
CA ALA A 252 5.24 -0.97 11.09
C ALA A 252 6.09 -0.06 11.98
N GLU A 253 7.34 -0.47 12.16
CA GLU A 253 8.41 0.38 12.70
C GLU A 253 9.22 0.89 11.54
N LEU A 254 9.25 2.21 11.39
CA LEU A 254 9.90 2.84 10.26
C LEU A 254 11.08 3.69 10.71
N PHE A 255 12.21 3.46 10.07
CA PHE A 255 13.46 4.22 10.24
C PHE A 255 13.79 4.91 8.93
N LYS A 256 13.97 6.24 8.95
CA LYS A 256 14.27 7.03 7.76
C LYS A 256 15.43 7.96 8.04
N ALA A 257 16.45 7.93 7.21
CA ALA A 257 17.56 8.88 7.19
C ALA A 257 17.49 9.69 5.89
N GLU A 258 17.56 11.00 5.99
CA GLU A 258 17.53 11.91 4.86
C GLU A 258 18.75 12.84 4.90
N TYR A 259 19.45 12.96 3.76
CA TYR A 259 20.52 13.92 3.56
C TYR A 259 20.19 14.84 2.39
N ARG A 260 20.24 16.14 2.65
CA ARG A 260 19.97 17.21 1.68
C ARG A 260 21.27 17.86 1.24
N GLY A 261 21.75 17.50 0.03
CA GLY A 261 22.83 18.19 -0.66
C GLY A 261 22.37 19.53 -1.27
N ASP A 262 23.32 20.27 -1.85
CA ASP A 262 23.01 21.58 -2.44
C ASP A 262 22.08 21.49 -3.66
N GLY A 263 22.17 20.40 -4.43
CA GLY A 263 21.33 20.17 -5.62
C GLY A 263 20.62 18.82 -5.64
N TRP A 264 20.64 18.04 -4.57
CA TRP A 264 20.11 16.68 -4.53
C TRP A 264 19.65 16.30 -3.13
N THR A 265 18.89 15.21 -3.04
CA THR A 265 18.44 14.58 -1.79
C THR A 265 18.69 13.08 -1.86
N LEU A 266 19.17 12.50 -0.78
CA LEU A 266 19.31 11.05 -0.59
C LEU A 266 18.47 10.64 0.61
N VAL A 267 17.66 9.59 0.45
CA VAL A 267 16.86 9.01 1.54
C VAL A 267 17.14 7.52 1.60
N ALA A 268 17.43 7.03 2.79
CA ALA A 268 17.43 5.62 3.13
C ALA A 268 16.31 5.35 4.14
N GLN A 269 15.49 4.34 3.87
CA GLN A 269 14.35 3.99 4.72
C GLN A 269 14.26 2.49 4.92
N HIS A 270 13.89 2.08 6.12
CA HIS A 270 13.59 0.70 6.47
C HIS A 270 12.26 0.67 7.20
N ASP A 271 11.32 -0.14 6.68
CA ASP A 271 9.96 -0.30 7.16
C ASP A 271 9.78 -1.76 7.56
N ILE A 272 9.66 -2.06 8.86
CA ILE A 272 9.54 -3.40 9.44
C ILE A 272 8.08 -3.64 9.79
N PRO A 273 7.36 -4.51 9.08
CA PRO A 273 5.97 -4.84 9.41
C PRO A 273 5.89 -5.71 10.66
N TYR A 274 4.83 -5.53 11.44
CA TYR A 274 4.46 -6.43 12.52
C TYR A 274 2.95 -6.75 12.47
N SER A 275 2.57 -7.95 12.91
CA SER A 275 1.17 -8.39 12.96
C SER A 275 0.64 -8.55 14.38
N ASP A 276 1.53 -8.54 15.38
CA ASP A 276 1.19 -8.67 16.80
C ASP A 276 2.29 -8.09 17.70
N GLY A 277 2.13 -8.25 19.02
CA GLY A 277 3.09 -7.75 20.01
C GLY A 277 4.48 -8.37 19.93
N SER A 278 4.62 -9.58 19.37
CA SER A 278 5.94 -10.22 19.19
C SER A 278 6.73 -9.54 18.07
N GLY A 279 6.04 -9.14 17.00
CA GLY A 279 6.61 -8.39 15.91
C GLY A 279 7.14 -7.02 16.35
N MET A 280 6.43 -6.31 17.24
CA MET A 280 6.91 -5.07 17.88
C MET A 280 8.21 -5.24 18.66
N GLY A 281 8.57 -6.45 19.06
CA GLY A 281 9.86 -6.80 19.68
C GLY A 281 10.96 -7.13 18.67
N PHE A 282 10.82 -6.75 17.40
CA PHE A 282 11.74 -7.03 16.29
C PHE A 282 11.96 -8.52 15.99
N GLN A 283 11.06 -9.41 16.42
CA GLN A 283 11.16 -10.85 16.11
C GLN A 283 10.96 -11.11 14.61
N ASN A 284 10.33 -10.18 13.89
CA ASN A 284 10.16 -10.24 12.45
C ASN A 284 11.44 -9.92 11.68
N PHE A 285 12.44 -9.29 12.31
CA PHE A 285 13.71 -8.98 11.63
C PHE A 285 14.34 -10.26 11.03
N PRO A 286 14.81 -10.26 9.79
CA PRO A 286 15.09 -9.12 8.92
C PRO A 286 13.95 -8.74 7.94
N ASP A 287 12.70 -9.11 8.22
CA ASP A 287 11.58 -8.73 7.36
C ASP A 287 11.44 -7.22 7.26
N GLY A 288 11.05 -6.75 6.08
CA GLY A 288 10.80 -5.34 5.85
C GLY A 288 11.00 -4.91 4.40
N VAL A 289 10.78 -3.62 4.19
CA VAL A 289 11.06 -2.93 2.94
C VAL A 289 12.18 -1.95 3.15
N ASN A 290 13.28 -2.16 2.43
CA ASN A 290 14.42 -1.26 2.40
C ASN A 290 14.30 -0.39 1.16
N THR A 291 14.22 0.92 1.31
CA THR A 291 14.14 1.89 0.21
C THR A 291 15.35 2.79 0.21
N LEU A 292 15.95 2.96 -0.94
CA LEU A 292 16.97 3.97 -1.21
C LEU A 292 16.46 4.87 -2.33
N TYR A 293 16.27 6.15 -2.02
CA TYR A 293 15.88 7.18 -2.99
C TYR A 293 16.98 8.19 -3.18
N PHE A 294 17.22 8.52 -4.43
CA PHE A 294 18.06 9.66 -4.83
C PHE A 294 17.27 10.55 -5.79
N GLY A 295 17.26 11.85 -5.53
CA GLY A 295 16.58 12.82 -6.38
C GLY A 295 17.35 14.12 -6.54
N TRP A 296 17.46 14.61 -7.77
CA TRP A 296 17.91 15.96 -8.06
C TRP A 296 16.79 16.96 -7.78
N LYS A 297 17.14 18.15 -7.28
CA LYS A 297 16.18 19.26 -7.16
C LYS A 297 15.75 19.79 -8.53
N ASP A 298 16.71 19.89 -9.45
CA ASP A 298 16.47 20.17 -10.85
C ASP A 298 15.88 18.91 -11.52
N LYS A 299 14.62 19.02 -11.97
CA LYS A 299 13.88 17.92 -12.63
C LYS A 299 14.03 17.92 -14.15
N ASP A 300 14.67 18.91 -14.73
CA ASP A 300 14.93 19.00 -16.16
C ASP A 300 16.19 18.19 -16.55
N ARG A 301 16.14 16.88 -16.26
CA ARG A 301 17.24 15.92 -16.47
C ARG A 301 16.72 14.66 -17.14
N TRP A 302 17.60 13.98 -17.86
CA TRP A 302 17.31 12.65 -18.38
C TRP A 302 16.94 11.65 -17.27
N VAL A 303 17.64 11.69 -16.15
CA VAL A 303 17.31 10.97 -14.92
C VAL A 303 17.33 11.99 -13.79
N SER A 304 16.20 12.24 -13.20
CA SER A 304 16.02 13.17 -12.07
C SER A 304 15.81 12.47 -10.74
N ASP A 305 15.22 11.27 -10.76
CA ASP A 305 14.89 10.51 -9.57
C ASP A 305 15.16 9.02 -9.78
N ILE A 306 15.65 8.37 -8.72
CA ILE A 306 15.92 6.94 -8.67
C ILE A 306 15.42 6.40 -7.35
N VAL A 307 14.67 5.31 -7.39
CA VAL A 307 14.26 4.52 -6.23
C VAL A 307 14.75 3.10 -6.41
N PHE A 308 15.42 2.55 -5.41
CA PHE A 308 15.69 1.13 -5.29
C PHE A 308 15.00 0.61 -4.05
N GLU A 309 14.25 -0.49 -4.16
CA GLU A 309 13.61 -1.15 -3.04
C GLU A 309 13.99 -2.63 -3.00
N TYR A 310 14.22 -3.11 -1.78
CA TYR A 310 14.37 -4.52 -1.48
C TYR A 310 13.35 -4.93 -0.43
N HIS A 311 12.40 -5.78 -0.82
CA HIS A 311 11.44 -6.38 0.09
C HIS A 311 11.91 -7.76 0.52
N TYR A 312 11.80 -8.03 1.80
CA TYR A 312 12.01 -9.33 2.37
C TYR A 312 10.95 -9.58 3.44
N THR A 313 10.06 -10.55 3.23
CA THR A 313 8.97 -10.86 4.16
C THR A 313 8.86 -12.36 4.39
N ARG A 314 10.00 -13.06 4.44
CA ARG A 314 10.03 -14.51 4.57
C ARG A 314 10.07 -15.00 6.00
N ASN A 315 10.55 -14.18 6.92
CA ASN A 315 10.74 -14.60 8.30
C ASN A 315 9.42 -14.72 9.05
N GLN A 316 8.62 -13.66 9.12
CA GLN A 316 7.31 -13.63 9.77
C GLN A 316 7.34 -14.28 11.17
N SER A 317 8.28 -13.84 12.02
CA SER A 317 8.59 -14.41 13.35
C SER A 317 8.99 -15.90 13.33
N GLY A 318 9.40 -16.43 12.17
CA GLY A 318 9.71 -17.85 11.97
C GLY A 318 8.48 -18.75 11.83
N PRO A 319 8.67 -20.08 11.69
CA PRO A 319 7.57 -21.04 11.68
C PRO A 319 6.81 -21.03 13.00
N PHE A 320 5.53 -21.38 12.93
CA PHE A 320 4.70 -21.49 14.13
C PHE A 320 5.28 -22.49 15.14
N HIS A 321 5.43 -22.06 16.38
CA HIS A 321 5.87 -22.89 17.50
C HIS A 321 4.77 -22.96 18.55
N THR A 322 4.45 -24.18 18.99
CA THR A 322 3.53 -24.40 20.10
C THR A 322 4.29 -24.28 21.42
N GLU A 323 3.75 -23.54 22.38
CA GLU A 323 4.26 -23.58 23.74
C GLU A 323 4.16 -24.99 24.30
N ILE A 324 5.22 -25.44 24.96
CA ILE A 324 5.28 -26.76 25.60
C ILE A 324 5.07 -26.50 27.09
N PHE A 325 3.99 -27.05 27.62
CA PHE A 325 3.70 -27.07 29.07
C PHE A 325 3.79 -28.47 29.62
N ASP A 326 4.27 -28.62 30.86
CA ASP A 326 4.17 -29.86 31.61
C ASP A 326 2.75 -30.09 32.18
N GLU A 327 2.55 -31.23 32.86
CA GLU A 327 1.25 -31.55 33.44
C GLU A 327 0.85 -30.61 34.60
N GLU A 328 1.81 -29.91 35.18
CA GLU A 328 1.64 -28.90 36.23
C GLU A 328 1.42 -27.50 35.68
N GLY A 329 1.49 -27.30 34.37
CA GLY A 329 1.29 -26.03 33.70
C GLY A 329 2.54 -25.12 33.63
N HIS A 330 3.73 -25.64 33.90
CA HIS A 330 4.98 -24.89 33.72
C HIS A 330 5.36 -24.85 32.23
N ASN A 331 5.81 -23.69 31.78
CA ASN A 331 6.24 -23.52 30.40
C ASN A 331 7.65 -24.12 30.20
N LEU A 332 7.72 -25.21 29.48
CA LEU A 332 8.95 -25.93 29.10
C LEU A 332 9.53 -25.43 27.78
N THR A 333 8.93 -24.44 27.16
CA THR A 333 9.42 -23.87 25.91
C THR A 333 10.85 -23.35 26.08
N PRO A 334 11.83 -23.80 25.28
CA PRO A 334 13.21 -23.36 25.46
C PRO A 334 13.33 -21.84 25.39
N PRO A 335 14.19 -21.22 26.22
CA PRO A 335 14.43 -19.78 26.15
C PRO A 335 14.85 -19.34 24.73
N GLY A 336 14.21 -18.32 24.20
CA GLY A 336 14.44 -17.85 22.83
C GLY A 336 13.65 -18.63 21.76
N SER A 337 12.87 -19.66 22.13
CA SER A 337 11.85 -20.22 21.27
C SER A 337 10.66 -19.28 21.32
N SER A 338 10.31 -18.68 20.20
CA SER A 338 9.10 -17.89 20.09
C SER A 338 7.90 -18.81 20.20
N THR A 339 7.03 -18.56 21.17
CA THR A 339 5.73 -19.23 21.28
C THR A 339 4.75 -18.71 20.25
N THR A 340 5.15 -17.72 19.51
CA THR A 340 4.36 -17.04 18.53
C THR A 340 4.88 -17.36 17.13
N GLY A 341 5.55 -17.13 16.38
CA GLY A 341 5.98 -17.54 15.03
C GLY A 341 4.82 -17.79 14.07
N GLY A 342 5.14 -17.80 12.80
CA GLY A 342 4.17 -18.06 11.74
C GLY A 342 3.21 -16.90 11.52
N ASP A 343 3.65 -15.67 11.75
CA ASP A 343 2.90 -14.50 11.36
C ASP A 343 2.41 -14.64 9.92
N ASN A 344 1.24 -14.17 9.65
CA ASN A 344 0.62 -14.28 8.35
C ASN A 344 0.21 -12.88 7.87
N TYR A 345 1.21 -12.09 7.51
CA TYR A 345 1.03 -10.67 7.19
C TYR A 345 -0.18 -10.41 6.32
N PHE A 346 -1.02 -9.46 6.77
CA PHE A 346 -2.23 -8.98 6.08
C PHE A 346 -3.33 -10.02 5.91
N ASN A 347 -3.24 -11.17 6.61
CA ASN A 347 -4.28 -12.16 6.73
C ASN A 347 -4.75 -12.28 8.18
N ASN A 348 -6.05 -12.54 8.36
CA ASN A 348 -6.64 -12.75 9.67
C ASN A 348 -7.74 -13.82 9.61
N GLY A 349 -7.91 -14.58 10.67
CA GLY A 349 -8.91 -15.65 10.76
C GLY A 349 -10.35 -15.17 10.81
N GLU A 350 -10.58 -13.99 11.37
CA GLU A 350 -11.91 -13.34 11.48
C GLU A 350 -12.16 -12.45 10.24
N TYR A 351 -11.20 -11.61 9.85
CA TYR A 351 -11.27 -10.70 8.70
C TYR A 351 -10.68 -11.35 7.44
N ARG A 352 -11.28 -12.48 7.01
CA ARG A 352 -10.72 -13.38 5.99
C ARG A 352 -10.48 -12.78 4.61
N SER A 353 -11.04 -11.62 4.31
CA SER A 353 -10.66 -10.88 3.09
C SER A 353 -9.26 -10.26 3.19
N GLY A 354 -8.66 -10.28 4.38
CA GLY A 354 -7.36 -9.70 4.64
C GLY A 354 -7.36 -8.17 4.51
N TRP A 355 -6.17 -7.60 4.47
CA TRP A 355 -5.94 -6.15 4.35
C TRP A 355 -6.15 -5.67 2.90
N THR A 356 -7.40 -5.77 2.43
CA THR A 356 -7.81 -5.46 1.05
C THR A 356 -8.96 -4.46 1.02
N HIS A 357 -9.12 -3.76 -0.12
CA HIS A 357 -10.27 -2.92 -0.42
C HIS A 357 -10.63 -3.04 -1.90
N PHE A 358 -11.89 -3.33 -2.21
CA PHE A 358 -12.36 -3.70 -3.55
C PHE A 358 -11.49 -4.77 -4.22
N GLY A 359 -11.15 -5.82 -3.44
CA GLY A 359 -10.40 -6.97 -3.92
C GLY A 359 -8.91 -6.74 -4.13
N ARG A 360 -8.39 -5.54 -3.90
CA ARG A 360 -6.96 -5.23 -4.02
C ARG A 360 -6.31 -5.04 -2.66
N PRO A 361 -5.09 -5.57 -2.46
CA PRO A 361 -4.32 -5.29 -1.25
C PRO A 361 -4.10 -3.78 -1.07
N MET A 362 -4.32 -3.28 0.12
CA MET A 362 -4.02 -1.88 0.49
C MET A 362 -2.54 -1.66 0.74
N THR A 363 -1.77 -2.71 0.71
CA THR A 363 -0.34 -2.80 0.95
C THR A 363 0.44 -2.80 -0.36
N SER A 364 1.75 -3.07 -0.29
CA SER A 364 2.58 -3.28 -1.48
C SER A 364 1.90 -4.25 -2.46
N PRO A 365 1.90 -3.95 -3.76
CA PRO A 365 1.20 -4.76 -4.76
C PRO A 365 1.75 -6.19 -4.92
N PHE A 366 2.91 -6.48 -4.35
CA PHE A 366 3.49 -7.83 -4.34
C PHE A 366 2.87 -8.78 -3.30
N PHE A 367 2.00 -8.27 -2.42
CA PHE A 367 1.12 -9.09 -1.59
C PHE A 367 -0.08 -9.51 -2.43
N PHE A 368 0.05 -10.61 -3.17
CA PHE A 368 -0.97 -11.04 -4.12
C PHE A 368 -2.21 -11.61 -3.43
N PRO A 369 -3.43 -11.21 -3.85
CA PRO A 369 -4.67 -11.79 -3.34
C PRO A 369 -4.86 -13.23 -3.81
N LYS A 370 -5.65 -14.01 -3.06
CA LYS A 370 -5.98 -15.39 -3.42
C LYS A 370 -6.63 -15.49 -4.81
N GLY A 371 -6.19 -16.47 -5.57
CA GLY A 371 -6.60 -16.69 -6.94
C GLY A 371 -5.62 -16.14 -7.98
N THR A 372 -4.63 -15.36 -7.59
CA THR A 372 -3.65 -14.79 -8.54
C THR A 372 -2.88 -15.88 -9.27
N LYS A 373 -2.33 -16.87 -8.55
CA LYS A 373 -1.56 -17.98 -9.14
C LYS A 373 -2.36 -18.77 -10.19
N ASN A 374 -3.64 -18.96 -9.97
CA ASN A 374 -4.49 -19.77 -10.84
C ASN A 374 -5.24 -18.94 -11.88
N GLY A 375 -5.00 -17.63 -11.96
CA GLY A 375 -5.72 -16.71 -12.85
C GLY A 375 -7.21 -16.56 -12.50
N THR A 376 -7.65 -17.00 -11.32
CA THR A 376 -9.06 -16.96 -10.90
C THR A 376 -9.42 -15.69 -10.14
N TRP A 377 -8.42 -14.87 -9.80
CA TRP A 377 -8.67 -13.57 -9.21
C TRP A 377 -9.12 -12.58 -10.28
N THR A 378 -10.27 -11.98 -10.07
CA THR A 378 -10.88 -11.01 -10.99
C THR A 378 -11.14 -9.75 -10.20
N GLY A 379 -10.68 -9.23 -9.29
CA GLY A 379 -11.02 -7.99 -8.55
C GLY A 379 -12.48 -7.85 -8.12
N ALA A 380 -13.41 -8.39 -8.91
CA ALA A 380 -14.83 -8.44 -8.61
C ALA A 380 -15.21 -9.64 -7.74
N ALA A 381 -14.39 -10.70 -7.74
CA ALA A 381 -14.62 -11.89 -6.94
C ALA A 381 -14.42 -11.58 -5.44
N ARG A 382 -15.08 -12.37 -4.61
CA ARG A 382 -14.87 -12.30 -3.16
C ARG A 382 -13.45 -12.71 -2.81
N VAL A 383 -12.64 -11.74 -2.40
CA VAL A 383 -11.27 -11.99 -1.98
C VAL A 383 -11.26 -12.66 -0.61
N LEU A 384 -10.58 -13.80 -0.51
CA LEU A 384 -10.38 -14.56 0.72
C LEU A 384 -8.92 -14.45 1.20
N GLY A 385 -8.42 -13.23 1.36
CA GLY A 385 -7.09 -12.94 1.89
C GLY A 385 -5.98 -12.91 0.84
N ILE A 386 -4.77 -12.90 1.34
CA ILE A 386 -3.52 -12.82 0.59
C ILE A 386 -2.95 -14.25 0.45
N GLU A 387 -2.61 -14.65 -0.77
CA GLU A 387 -1.98 -15.95 -1.03
C GLU A 387 -0.46 -15.88 -1.08
N ASN A 388 0.10 -14.68 -1.25
CA ASN A 388 1.55 -14.47 -1.28
C ASN A 388 1.93 -13.36 -0.32
N ASN A 389 2.42 -13.71 0.84
CA ASN A 389 2.94 -12.76 1.82
C ASN A 389 4.38 -13.06 2.24
N ARG A 390 4.98 -14.16 1.71
CA ARG A 390 6.39 -14.50 1.91
C ARG A 390 7.13 -14.34 0.59
N MET A 391 7.99 -13.33 0.51
CA MET A 391 8.63 -12.97 -0.77
C MET A 391 9.99 -12.31 -0.59
N ARG A 392 10.72 -12.21 -1.71
CA ARG A 392 11.87 -11.32 -1.92
C ARG A 392 11.61 -10.53 -3.19
N VAL A 393 11.72 -9.22 -3.14
CA VAL A 393 11.53 -8.35 -4.31
C VAL A 393 12.69 -7.40 -4.44
N HIS A 394 13.18 -7.24 -5.65
CA HIS A 394 14.07 -6.14 -6.05
C HIS A 394 13.30 -5.26 -7.00
N HIS A 395 13.19 -3.99 -6.69
CA HIS A 395 12.50 -3.01 -7.51
C HIS A 395 13.40 -1.82 -7.80
N LEU A 396 13.37 -1.37 -9.04
CA LEU A 396 14.03 -0.16 -9.52
C LEU A 396 13.00 0.74 -10.20
N GLY A 397 12.85 1.94 -9.68
CA GLY A 397 12.09 3.03 -10.29
C GLY A 397 13.03 4.14 -10.75
N LEU A 398 12.84 4.61 -11.97
CA LEU A 398 13.57 5.74 -12.54
C LEU A 398 12.58 6.74 -13.13
N SER A 399 12.87 8.02 -12.99
CA SER A 399 12.14 9.06 -13.71
C SER A 399 13.03 10.21 -14.15
N GLY A 400 12.55 10.96 -15.12
CA GLY A 400 13.24 12.10 -15.68
C GLY A 400 12.45 12.68 -16.85
N LYS A 401 13.15 13.39 -17.75
CA LYS A 401 12.58 13.95 -18.97
C LYS A 401 13.33 13.47 -20.19
N LEU A 402 12.67 12.71 -21.07
CA LEU A 402 13.19 12.42 -22.40
C LEU A 402 13.38 13.71 -23.19
N PHE A 403 14.53 13.85 -23.82
CA PHE A 403 14.90 15.05 -24.57
C PHE A 403 14.81 16.33 -23.72
N LEU A 404 14.97 16.20 -22.38
CA LEU A 404 14.83 17.29 -21.39
C LEU A 404 13.46 17.98 -21.39
N ARG A 405 12.44 17.34 -21.95
CA ARG A 405 11.09 17.90 -22.13
C ARG A 405 9.98 16.99 -21.66
N HIS A 406 9.99 15.72 -22.07
CA HIS A 406 8.86 14.81 -21.90
C HIS A 406 9.04 13.95 -20.66
N PRO A 407 8.23 14.14 -19.59
CA PRO A 407 8.32 13.31 -18.39
C PRO A 407 8.12 11.83 -18.69
N TYR A 408 8.93 10.99 -18.08
CA TYR A 408 8.80 9.53 -18.15
C TYR A 408 9.05 8.87 -16.80
N LYS A 409 8.56 7.65 -16.66
CA LYS A 409 8.81 6.73 -15.55
C LYS A 409 9.11 5.34 -16.09
N LEU A 410 10.17 4.71 -15.57
CA LEU A 410 10.54 3.32 -15.81
C LEU A 410 10.47 2.57 -14.48
N MET A 411 9.82 1.43 -14.45
CA MET A 411 9.73 0.54 -13.29
C MET A 411 10.14 -0.87 -13.71
N LEU A 412 11.06 -1.47 -12.96
CA LEU A 412 11.52 -2.84 -13.16
C LEU A 412 11.49 -3.57 -11.83
N SER A 413 10.87 -4.73 -11.79
CA SER A 413 10.76 -5.53 -10.56
C SER A 413 11.04 -6.99 -10.84
N TYR A 414 11.88 -7.59 -9.99
CA TYR A 414 12.10 -9.02 -9.95
C TYR A 414 11.66 -9.55 -8.60
N SER A 415 10.74 -10.50 -8.58
CA SER A 415 10.24 -11.11 -7.35
C SER A 415 10.42 -12.63 -7.31
N GLN A 416 10.66 -13.11 -6.10
CA GLN A 416 10.64 -14.52 -5.70
C GLN A 416 9.50 -14.70 -4.71
N ASN A 417 8.50 -15.48 -5.06
CA ASN A 417 7.22 -15.58 -4.38
C ASN A 417 7.06 -16.98 -3.81
N TYR A 418 6.84 -17.10 -2.51
CA TYR A 418 6.82 -18.37 -1.78
C TYR A 418 5.42 -18.80 -1.34
N GLY A 419 4.41 -17.93 -1.46
CA GLY A 419 3.08 -18.14 -0.90
C GLY A 419 3.02 -17.75 0.58
N THR A 420 2.33 -18.54 1.40
CA THR A 420 2.29 -18.40 2.87
C THR A 420 2.97 -19.60 3.53
N TYR A 421 3.19 -19.57 4.85
CA TYR A 421 3.71 -20.73 5.57
C TYR A 421 2.80 -21.96 5.46
N SER A 422 1.50 -21.77 5.59
CA SER A 422 0.51 -22.85 5.54
C SER A 422 0.18 -23.30 4.12
N SER A 423 0.37 -22.43 3.14
CA SER A 423 0.04 -22.68 1.73
C SER A 423 1.14 -22.15 0.81
N PRO A 424 2.30 -22.85 0.74
CA PRO A 424 3.38 -22.45 -0.15
C PRO A 424 3.01 -22.68 -1.61
N TYR A 425 3.57 -21.87 -2.50
CA TYR A 425 3.36 -22.03 -3.95
C TYR A 425 3.95 -23.32 -4.52
N ALA A 426 5.07 -23.76 -3.96
CA ALA A 426 5.69 -25.04 -4.31
C ALA A 426 6.44 -25.63 -3.13
N GLY A 427 6.41 -26.95 -3.02
CA GLY A 427 7.02 -27.67 -1.92
C GLY A 427 6.01 -28.00 -0.80
N GLU A 428 6.53 -28.45 0.33
CA GLU A 428 5.73 -28.78 1.50
C GLU A 428 5.47 -27.54 2.36
N SER A 429 4.36 -27.55 3.11
CA SER A 429 4.10 -26.54 4.13
C SER A 429 5.23 -26.50 5.16
N ALA A 430 5.77 -25.32 5.40
CA ALA A 430 6.74 -25.06 6.47
C ALA A 430 6.08 -24.74 7.82
N TRP A 431 4.75 -24.75 7.89
CA TRP A 431 3.99 -24.53 9.10
C TRP A 431 4.35 -25.59 10.16
N GLN A 432 4.68 -25.17 11.35
CA GLN A 432 5.11 -26.05 12.47
C GLN A 432 6.39 -26.87 12.20
N LYS A 433 7.20 -26.49 11.23
CA LYS A 433 8.49 -27.16 10.97
C LYS A 433 9.67 -26.23 11.36
N PRO A 434 10.80 -26.80 11.82
CA PRO A 434 11.97 -26.00 12.14
C PRO A 434 12.41 -25.14 10.95
N TRP A 435 12.87 -23.93 11.23
CA TRP A 435 13.38 -23.01 10.21
C TRP A 435 14.46 -23.69 9.36
N GLY A 436 14.32 -23.56 8.05
CA GLY A 436 15.27 -24.13 7.09
C GLY A 436 15.17 -25.64 6.88
N SER A 437 14.30 -26.36 7.62
CA SER A 437 14.12 -27.81 7.45
C SER A 437 13.38 -28.20 6.17
N VAL A 438 12.64 -27.27 5.58
CA VAL A 438 11.88 -27.48 4.34
C VAL A 438 12.54 -26.72 3.20
N LYS A 439 12.77 -27.41 2.09
CA LYS A 439 13.25 -26.80 0.87
C LYS A 439 12.09 -26.10 0.16
N GLU A 440 12.10 -24.78 0.18
CA GLU A 440 11.12 -23.95 -0.48
C GLU A 440 11.60 -23.52 -1.88
N THR A 441 10.74 -23.66 -2.88
CA THR A 441 11.03 -23.23 -4.25
C THR A 441 10.13 -22.06 -4.63
N PRO A 442 10.68 -20.87 -4.91
CA PRO A 442 9.86 -19.72 -5.26
C PRO A 442 9.36 -19.78 -6.70
N LEU A 443 8.18 -19.22 -6.92
CA LEU A 443 7.79 -18.74 -8.25
C LEU A 443 8.48 -17.41 -8.51
N ARG A 444 9.10 -17.28 -9.68
CA ARG A 444 9.89 -16.11 -10.06
C ARG A 444 9.10 -15.27 -11.05
N GLN A 445 9.17 -13.95 -10.90
CA GLN A 445 8.47 -13.01 -11.77
C GLN A 445 9.34 -11.80 -12.08
N LEU A 446 9.39 -11.40 -13.32
CA LEU A 446 9.94 -10.14 -13.81
C LEU A 446 8.81 -9.30 -14.36
N SER A 447 8.66 -8.07 -13.90
CA SER A 447 7.63 -7.13 -14.34
C SER A 447 8.25 -5.79 -14.66
N GLY A 448 7.91 -5.22 -15.83
CA GLY A 448 8.43 -3.94 -16.27
C GLY A 448 7.34 -3.00 -16.76
N ALA A 449 7.56 -1.71 -16.58
CA ALA A 449 6.73 -0.64 -17.12
C ALA A 449 7.57 0.54 -17.59
N PHE A 450 7.21 1.10 -18.71
CA PHE A 450 7.70 2.38 -19.20
C PHE A 450 6.49 3.26 -19.53
N THR A 451 6.33 4.37 -18.83
CA THR A 451 5.20 5.30 -19.02
C THR A 451 5.72 6.71 -19.23
N GLY A 452 4.99 7.51 -19.97
CA GLY A 452 5.40 8.90 -20.21
C GLY A 452 4.27 9.80 -20.68
N LEU A 453 4.60 11.07 -20.75
CA LEU A 453 3.73 12.16 -21.21
C LEU A 453 4.45 12.96 -22.30
N CYS A 454 3.75 13.25 -23.39
CA CYS A 454 4.12 14.31 -24.32
C CYS A 454 3.22 15.51 -24.01
N GLU A 455 3.74 16.46 -23.26
CA GLU A 455 3.02 17.67 -22.87
C GLU A 455 2.92 18.65 -24.06
N ASP A 456 1.91 19.54 -24.04
CA ASP A 456 1.62 20.52 -25.08
C ASP A 456 1.49 19.92 -26.49
N LEU A 457 0.75 18.83 -26.58
CA LEU A 457 0.52 18.10 -27.82
C LEU A 457 -0.02 19.03 -28.91
N ALA A 458 0.57 18.98 -30.08
CA ALA A 458 0.23 19.83 -31.22
C ALA A 458 0.28 21.33 -30.93
N GLY A 459 1.05 21.77 -29.93
CA GLY A 459 1.15 23.17 -29.51
C GLY A 459 -0.05 23.67 -28.69
N LEU A 460 -0.91 22.78 -28.22
CA LEU A 460 -2.06 23.11 -27.37
C LEU A 460 -1.67 23.03 -25.89
N PRO A 461 -1.57 24.14 -25.16
CA PRO A 461 -1.23 24.13 -23.74
C PRO A 461 -2.20 23.30 -22.94
N GLY A 462 -1.67 22.50 -22.02
CA GLY A 462 -2.45 21.65 -21.15
C GLY A 462 -2.93 20.32 -21.78
N LEU A 463 -2.83 20.15 -23.11
CA LEU A 463 -3.12 18.87 -23.77
C LEU A 463 -1.87 17.98 -23.76
N ALA A 464 -1.96 16.79 -23.21
CA ALA A 464 -0.89 15.82 -23.18
C ALA A 464 -1.31 14.47 -23.77
N LEU A 465 -0.39 13.83 -24.49
CA LEU A 465 -0.49 12.43 -24.87
C LEU A 465 0.17 11.58 -23.78
N GLN A 466 -0.61 10.71 -23.17
CA GLN A 466 -0.13 9.73 -22.20
C GLN A 466 0.10 8.39 -22.89
N TYR A 467 1.22 7.74 -22.63
CA TYR A 467 1.54 6.44 -23.21
C TYR A 467 2.21 5.54 -22.18
N GLY A 468 2.12 4.23 -22.41
CA GLY A 468 2.77 3.22 -21.57
C GLY A 468 3.01 1.92 -22.30
N LEU A 469 4.11 1.25 -21.93
CA LEU A 469 4.47 -0.10 -22.35
C LEU A 469 4.73 -0.94 -21.10
N PHE A 470 4.21 -2.17 -21.08
CA PHE A 470 4.25 -3.04 -19.91
C PHE A 470 4.58 -4.46 -20.34
N ALA A 471 5.31 -5.20 -19.52
CA ALA A 471 5.64 -6.58 -19.80
C ALA A 471 5.79 -7.39 -18.50
N ASP A 472 5.33 -8.65 -18.55
CA ASP A 472 5.54 -9.66 -17.53
C ASP A 472 6.18 -10.90 -18.12
N TYR A 473 7.14 -11.45 -17.37
CA TYR A 473 7.79 -12.72 -17.70
C TYR A 473 8.10 -13.49 -16.41
N GLY A 474 7.61 -14.72 -16.30
CA GLY A 474 7.88 -15.51 -15.10
C GLY A 474 6.97 -16.72 -14.93
N SER A 475 6.92 -17.23 -13.71
CA SER A 475 6.17 -18.44 -13.36
C SER A 475 4.98 -18.17 -12.42
N LEU A 476 4.79 -16.93 -11.97
CA LEU A 476 3.67 -16.56 -11.11
C LEU A 476 2.51 -15.98 -11.93
N LEU A 477 2.80 -14.97 -12.75
CA LEU A 477 1.83 -14.35 -13.63
C LEU A 477 2.04 -14.85 -15.07
N PRO A 478 0.99 -14.85 -15.90
CA PRO A 478 1.13 -15.17 -17.33
C PRO A 478 2.14 -14.23 -18.00
N HIS A 479 2.87 -14.76 -18.98
CA HIS A 479 3.67 -13.92 -19.86
C HIS A 479 2.74 -12.97 -20.60
N SER A 480 2.95 -11.68 -20.46
CA SER A 480 2.08 -10.67 -21.04
C SER A 480 2.86 -9.46 -21.53
N PHE A 481 2.32 -8.80 -22.53
CA PHE A 481 2.77 -7.50 -23.01
C PHE A 481 1.54 -6.59 -23.13
N GLY A 482 1.64 -5.36 -22.66
CA GLY A 482 0.55 -4.41 -22.71
C GLY A 482 1.02 -3.01 -23.12
N ALA A 483 0.08 -2.25 -23.65
CA ALA A 483 0.27 -0.86 -24.00
C ALA A 483 -0.91 -0.01 -23.56
N THR A 484 -0.64 1.24 -23.21
CA THR A 484 -1.65 2.25 -22.98
C THR A 484 -1.43 3.45 -23.88
N LEU A 485 -2.51 4.06 -24.33
CA LEU A 485 -2.50 5.31 -25.06
C LEU A 485 -3.68 6.16 -24.60
N GLY A 486 -3.44 7.41 -24.25
CA GLY A 486 -4.49 8.28 -23.76
C GLY A 486 -4.24 9.75 -24.01
N LEU A 487 -5.30 10.52 -23.88
CA LEU A 487 -5.26 11.98 -23.91
C LEU A 487 -5.63 12.52 -22.54
N ARG A 488 -4.91 13.52 -22.10
CA ARG A 488 -5.16 14.27 -20.88
C ARG A 488 -5.22 15.75 -21.20
N TYR A 489 -6.21 16.43 -20.66
CA TYR A 489 -6.31 17.88 -20.76
C TYR A 489 -6.39 18.49 -19.35
N SER A 490 -5.53 19.45 -19.08
CA SER A 490 -5.47 20.21 -17.81
C SER A 490 -5.81 21.69 -18.10
N PHE A 491 -6.75 22.24 -17.32
CA PHE A 491 -7.25 23.61 -17.45
C PHE A 491 -6.54 24.58 -16.51
#